data_648812ba1a279a5843b3ba44a444c705
#
_entry.id   648812ba1a279a5843b3ba44a444c705
#
_cell.length_a   1.000
_cell.length_b   1.000
_cell.length_c   1.000
_cell.angle_alpha   90.00
_cell.angle_beta   90.00
_cell.angle_gamma   90.00
#
_symmetry.space_group_name_H-M   'P 1'
#
loop_
_entity.id
_entity.type
_entity.pdbx_description
1 polymer ?
#
loop_
_entity_poly.entity_id
_entity_poly.type
_entity_poly.pdbx_seq_one_letter_code
_entity_poly.pdbx_strand_id
1 'polypeptide(L)'
;MRERGKEVIIYSNGPFHSYMADYEKLYTNKVENIDDIDLFVVVDTSSLNRIDVDFELPFEKVIVLDHHVTNENFGKVNYIDSDLISATEIIFMLLVYMDYSFEKNKTVVQILLDGILSDNGYYKHIRTDKYMSLIFTYLLISKGANPKETYDKMYVNNNIAEIKLLGKILDRIESLKDDQIIYTYQTDNDENESGVQVSSALLFQQMTSIKTGKIFLYFKVNTAENKVIVSMRCSPEYDIGSICNIFGGGGHKVAAGATISGDYETVKKKVLDKILEIYFS
;
A
#
# COMPACT_ATOMS: atom_id res chain seq x y z
N MET A 1 -17.00 -14.97 12.45
CA MET A 1 -18.41 -15.00 11.96
C MET A 1 -18.80 -16.39 11.46
N ARG A 2 -18.06 -17.01 10.52
CA ARG A 2 -18.35 -18.39 10.04
C ARG A 2 -18.40 -19.41 11.18
N GLU A 3 -17.48 -19.36 12.13
CA GLU A 3 -17.51 -20.23 13.33
C GLU A 3 -18.76 -20.05 14.22
N ARG A 4 -19.46 -18.94 14.04
CA ARG A 4 -20.75 -18.64 14.71
C ARG A 4 -21.96 -18.92 13.82
N GLY A 5 -21.78 -19.69 12.74
CA GLY A 5 -22.85 -20.12 11.82
C GLY A 5 -23.37 -19.01 10.90
N LYS A 6 -22.59 -17.92 10.70
CA LYS A 6 -22.93 -16.87 9.73
C LYS A 6 -22.33 -17.18 8.38
N GLU A 7 -23.10 -16.97 7.33
CA GLU A 7 -22.57 -16.92 5.98
C GLU A 7 -21.72 -15.64 5.82
N VAL A 8 -20.55 -15.76 5.20
CA VAL A 8 -19.63 -14.62 5.06
C VAL A 8 -19.06 -14.61 3.65
N ILE A 9 -19.31 -13.52 2.94
CA ILE A 9 -18.69 -13.18 1.67
C ILE A 9 -17.52 -12.23 1.97
N ILE A 10 -16.34 -12.53 1.46
CA ILE A 10 -15.18 -11.61 1.55
C ILE A 10 -14.98 -11.03 0.16
N TYR A 11 -15.25 -9.74 0.01
CA TYR A 11 -15.25 -9.05 -1.27
C TYR A 11 -13.99 -8.20 -1.45
N SER A 12 -13.36 -8.29 -2.61
CA SER A 12 -12.34 -7.36 -3.09
C SER A 12 -12.10 -7.55 -4.59
N ASN A 13 -11.92 -6.47 -5.32
CA ASN A 13 -11.55 -6.49 -6.75
C ASN A 13 -10.03 -6.59 -6.98
N GLY A 14 -9.21 -6.52 -5.91
CA GLY A 14 -7.76 -6.45 -6.05
C GLY A 14 -7.30 -5.06 -6.56
N PRO A 15 -6.11 -4.95 -7.16
CA PRO A 15 -5.12 -6.01 -7.26
C PRO A 15 -4.52 -6.40 -5.89
N PHE A 16 -4.19 -7.66 -5.73
CA PHE A 16 -3.55 -8.15 -4.51
C PHE A 16 -2.02 -8.06 -4.60
N HIS A 17 -1.38 -7.65 -3.52
CA HIS A 17 0.07 -7.72 -3.43
C HIS A 17 0.57 -9.17 -3.44
N SER A 18 1.75 -9.42 -3.98
CA SER A 18 2.32 -10.78 -4.09
C SER A 18 2.38 -11.52 -2.75
N TYR A 19 2.63 -10.81 -1.65
CA TYR A 19 2.65 -11.41 -0.30
C TYR A 19 1.25 -11.83 0.20
N MET A 20 0.18 -11.42 -0.48
CA MET A 20 -1.21 -11.80 -0.18
C MET A 20 -1.72 -12.98 -1.02
N ALA A 21 -0.91 -13.54 -1.91
CA ALA A 21 -1.32 -14.61 -2.84
C ALA A 21 -2.00 -15.80 -2.13
N ASP A 22 -1.55 -16.15 -0.93
CA ASP A 22 -2.15 -17.22 -0.11
C ASP A 22 -3.60 -16.91 0.30
N TYR A 23 -3.96 -15.64 0.37
CA TYR A 23 -5.25 -15.16 0.85
C TYR A 23 -6.21 -14.80 -0.29
N GLU A 24 -5.71 -14.52 -1.50
CA GLU A 24 -6.51 -14.11 -2.66
C GLU A 24 -7.70 -15.04 -2.94
N LYS A 25 -7.49 -16.36 -2.80
CA LYS A 25 -8.54 -17.37 -2.97
C LYS A 25 -9.71 -17.29 -1.98
N LEU A 26 -9.57 -16.49 -0.91
CA LEU A 26 -10.64 -16.28 0.07
C LEU A 26 -11.62 -15.19 -0.36
N TYR A 27 -11.23 -14.37 -1.33
CA TYR A 27 -11.99 -13.24 -1.82
C TYR A 27 -12.81 -13.59 -3.05
N THR A 28 -13.89 -12.86 -3.24
CA THR A 28 -14.66 -12.84 -4.48
C THR A 28 -14.83 -11.39 -4.95
N ASN A 29 -15.01 -11.21 -6.23
CA ASN A 29 -15.39 -9.94 -6.84
C ASN A 29 -16.87 -9.93 -7.28
N LYS A 30 -17.68 -10.88 -6.80
CA LYS A 30 -19.09 -11.00 -7.15
C LYS A 30 -19.95 -11.16 -5.91
N VAL A 31 -21.05 -10.44 -5.88
CA VAL A 31 -22.14 -10.60 -4.94
C VAL A 31 -23.40 -10.86 -5.76
N GLU A 32 -24.05 -12.01 -5.58
CA GLU A 32 -25.19 -12.42 -6.41
C GLU A 32 -26.43 -11.57 -6.13
N ASN A 33 -26.71 -11.30 -4.87
CA ASN A 33 -27.85 -10.48 -4.46
C ASN A 33 -27.50 -9.66 -3.21
N ILE A 34 -27.48 -8.34 -3.37
CA ILE A 34 -27.14 -7.40 -2.30
C ILE A 34 -28.24 -7.35 -1.24
N ASP A 35 -29.50 -7.53 -1.63
CA ASP A 35 -30.65 -7.44 -0.71
C ASP A 35 -30.60 -8.54 0.35
N ASP A 36 -30.00 -9.70 0.04
CA ASP A 36 -29.84 -10.82 0.95
C ASP A 36 -28.72 -10.60 1.99
N ILE A 37 -27.93 -9.55 1.85
CA ILE A 37 -26.87 -9.21 2.80
C ILE A 37 -27.47 -8.47 4.01
N ASP A 38 -27.33 -9.06 5.18
CA ASP A 38 -27.79 -8.46 6.44
C ASP A 38 -26.88 -7.31 6.89
N LEU A 39 -25.54 -7.41 6.64
CA LEU A 39 -24.56 -6.48 7.16
C LEU A 39 -23.32 -6.41 6.25
N PHE A 40 -22.91 -5.21 5.93
CA PHE A 40 -21.62 -4.90 5.29
C PHE A 40 -20.61 -4.42 6.33
N VAL A 41 -19.48 -5.07 6.41
CA VAL A 41 -18.37 -4.63 7.27
C VAL A 41 -17.23 -4.14 6.38
N VAL A 42 -17.06 -2.84 6.33
CA VAL A 42 -15.98 -2.18 5.60
C VAL A 42 -14.79 -2.01 6.52
N VAL A 43 -13.63 -2.48 6.09
CA VAL A 43 -12.40 -2.46 6.89
C VAL A 43 -11.31 -1.70 6.15
N ASP A 44 -10.58 -0.85 6.87
CA ASP A 44 -9.38 -0.17 6.37
C ASP A 44 -9.64 0.74 5.15
N THR A 45 -10.75 1.47 5.20
CA THR A 45 -11.15 2.37 4.12
C THR A 45 -11.66 3.68 4.68
N SER A 46 -11.02 4.78 4.29
CA SER A 46 -11.30 6.12 4.83
C SER A 46 -12.48 6.83 4.18
N SER A 47 -12.92 6.40 2.99
CA SER A 47 -14.01 7.06 2.25
C SER A 47 -14.72 6.10 1.31
N LEU A 48 -15.99 6.38 1.03
CA LEU A 48 -16.84 5.54 0.19
C LEU A 48 -16.32 5.42 -1.24
N ASN A 49 -15.74 6.47 -1.80
CA ASN A 49 -15.20 6.51 -3.15
C ASN A 49 -13.93 5.67 -3.35
N ARG A 50 -13.36 5.14 -2.27
CA ARG A 50 -12.22 4.21 -2.32
C ARG A 50 -12.62 2.74 -2.32
N ILE A 51 -13.92 2.48 -2.16
CA ILE A 51 -14.46 1.12 -2.23
C ILE A 51 -14.79 0.84 -3.69
N ASP A 52 -14.04 -0.08 -4.28
CA ASP A 52 -14.27 -0.51 -5.66
C ASP A 52 -15.35 -1.59 -5.70
N VAL A 53 -16.60 -1.15 -5.72
CA VAL A 53 -17.80 -1.99 -5.85
C VAL A 53 -18.67 -1.47 -6.98
N ASP A 54 -19.36 -2.36 -7.66
CA ASP A 54 -20.27 -2.08 -8.78
C ASP A 54 -21.74 -1.90 -8.32
N PHE A 55 -21.95 -1.73 -7.00
CA PHE A 55 -23.27 -1.57 -6.38
C PHE A 55 -23.23 -0.48 -5.30
N GLU A 56 -24.40 0.07 -4.99
CA GLU A 56 -24.53 1.03 -3.90
C GLU A 56 -24.62 0.31 -2.55
N LEU A 57 -23.79 0.74 -1.58
CA LEU A 57 -23.81 0.22 -0.23
C LEU A 57 -25.01 0.80 0.55
N PRO A 58 -25.93 -0.02 1.08
CA PRO A 58 -27.05 0.47 1.85
C PRO A 58 -26.57 0.98 3.22
N PHE A 59 -26.55 2.29 3.42
CA PHE A 59 -26.04 2.97 4.63
C PHE A 59 -26.50 2.30 5.95
N GLU A 60 -27.77 1.94 6.06
CA GLU A 60 -28.35 1.34 7.28
C GLU A 60 -27.75 -0.03 7.65
N LYS A 61 -27.07 -0.68 6.70
CA LYS A 61 -26.44 -2.00 6.89
C LYS A 61 -24.92 -1.91 6.96
N VAL A 62 -24.30 -0.72 6.96
CA VAL A 62 -22.83 -0.56 6.88
C VAL A 62 -22.21 -0.30 8.25
N ILE A 63 -21.21 -1.10 8.60
CA ILE A 63 -20.28 -0.85 9.72
C ILE A 63 -18.90 -0.56 9.12
N VAL A 64 -18.25 0.51 9.59
CA VAL A 64 -16.88 0.87 9.20
C VAL A 64 -15.94 0.66 10.38
N LEU A 65 -14.85 -0.08 10.14
CA LEU A 65 -13.76 -0.30 11.10
C LEU A 65 -12.48 0.22 10.47
N ASP A 66 -11.96 1.36 10.95
CA ASP A 66 -10.85 2.04 10.29
C ASP A 66 -9.94 2.78 11.29
N HIS A 67 -8.70 3.07 10.87
CA HIS A 67 -7.71 3.79 11.65
C HIS A 67 -7.27 5.12 11.01
N HIS A 68 -7.80 5.46 9.85
CA HIS A 68 -7.43 6.68 9.15
C HIS A 68 -8.03 7.94 9.79
N VAL A 69 -7.20 8.93 10.12
CA VAL A 69 -7.62 10.23 10.65
C VAL A 69 -8.62 10.94 9.71
N THR A 70 -8.50 10.68 8.40
CA THR A 70 -9.31 11.31 7.35
C THR A 70 -10.60 10.55 7.04
N ASN A 71 -11.02 9.61 7.90
CA ASN A 71 -12.22 8.83 7.65
C ASN A 71 -13.48 9.73 7.60
N GLU A 72 -14.34 9.53 6.60
CA GLU A 72 -15.54 10.32 6.36
C GLU A 72 -16.77 9.86 7.17
N ASN A 73 -16.64 8.81 7.99
CA ASN A 73 -17.72 8.23 8.80
C ASN A 73 -18.95 7.85 7.96
N PHE A 74 -18.74 7.17 6.86
CA PHE A 74 -19.76 6.88 5.83
C PHE A 74 -20.65 5.66 6.13
N GLY A 75 -20.49 4.99 7.26
CA GLY A 75 -21.34 3.87 7.70
C GLY A 75 -22.38 4.29 8.73
N LYS A 76 -23.39 3.46 8.93
CA LYS A 76 -24.36 3.58 10.04
C LYS A 76 -23.67 3.52 11.41
N VAL A 77 -22.68 2.63 11.52
CA VAL A 77 -21.80 2.50 12.69
C VAL A 77 -20.36 2.69 12.21
N ASN A 78 -19.64 3.58 12.87
CA ASN A 78 -18.24 3.83 12.56
C ASN A 78 -17.41 3.68 13.83
N TYR A 79 -16.46 2.76 13.81
CA TYR A 79 -15.43 2.66 14.84
C TYR A 79 -14.11 3.05 14.21
N ILE A 80 -13.71 4.28 14.47
CA ILE A 80 -12.50 4.88 13.91
C ILE A 80 -11.55 5.18 15.04
N ASP A 81 -10.38 4.52 15.04
CA ASP A 81 -9.35 4.69 16.07
C ASP A 81 -8.01 5.04 15.42
N SER A 82 -7.77 6.34 15.31
CA SER A 82 -6.54 6.87 14.72
C SER A 82 -5.31 6.76 15.64
N ASP A 83 -5.46 6.30 16.88
CA ASP A 83 -4.33 6.00 17.76
C ASP A 83 -3.71 4.64 17.47
N LEU A 84 -4.41 3.79 16.77
CA LEU A 84 -3.90 2.54 16.23
C LEU A 84 -3.18 2.75 14.89
N ILE A 85 -2.28 1.85 14.53
CA ILE A 85 -1.51 1.93 13.27
C ILE A 85 -2.22 1.17 12.15
N SER A 86 -3.02 0.16 12.48
CA SER A 86 -3.70 -0.67 11.49
C SER A 86 -5.15 -0.98 11.88
N ALA A 87 -6.01 -1.14 10.89
CA ALA A 87 -7.36 -1.66 11.10
C ALA A 87 -7.35 -3.08 11.69
N THR A 88 -6.27 -3.83 11.48
CA THR A 88 -6.09 -5.18 12.03
C THR A 88 -5.98 -5.16 13.56
N GLU A 89 -5.43 -4.10 14.16
CA GLU A 89 -5.42 -3.92 15.61
C GLU A 89 -6.83 -3.77 16.17
N ILE A 90 -7.70 -3.05 15.47
CA ILE A 90 -9.13 -2.95 15.80
C ILE A 90 -9.79 -4.33 15.76
N ILE A 91 -9.52 -5.10 14.70
CA ILE A 91 -10.07 -6.46 14.56
C ILE A 91 -9.56 -7.38 15.68
N PHE A 92 -8.28 -7.28 16.05
CA PHE A 92 -7.74 -8.05 17.18
C PHE A 92 -8.47 -7.71 18.48
N MET A 93 -8.66 -6.42 18.80
CA MET A 93 -9.40 -5.96 19.99
C MET A 93 -10.86 -6.47 19.95
N LEU A 94 -11.53 -6.38 18.80
CA LEU A 94 -12.89 -6.89 18.63
C LEU A 94 -12.97 -8.39 18.89
N LEU A 95 -12.01 -9.18 18.39
CA LEU A 95 -11.95 -10.62 18.64
C LEU A 95 -11.73 -10.95 20.11
N VAL A 96 -10.86 -10.18 20.81
CA VAL A 96 -10.69 -10.29 22.27
C VAL A 96 -12.00 -9.99 22.99
N TYR A 97 -12.67 -8.90 22.64
CA TYR A 97 -13.97 -8.53 23.24
C TYR A 97 -15.06 -9.59 23.01
N MET A 98 -14.99 -10.31 21.89
CA MET A 98 -15.92 -11.40 21.54
C MET A 98 -15.53 -12.75 22.17
N ASP A 99 -14.56 -12.82 23.06
CA ASP A 99 -14.01 -14.05 23.66
C ASP A 99 -13.56 -15.08 22.61
N TYR A 100 -12.90 -14.61 21.53
CA TYR A 100 -12.41 -15.49 20.47
C TYR A 100 -11.26 -16.37 20.96
N SER A 101 -11.37 -17.69 20.71
CA SER A 101 -10.32 -18.64 21.08
C SER A 101 -9.20 -18.70 20.05
N PHE A 102 -8.17 -17.90 20.22
CA PHE A 102 -7.01 -17.83 19.32
C PHE A 102 -6.22 -19.14 19.24
N GLU A 103 -6.21 -19.94 20.30
CA GLU A 103 -5.48 -21.23 20.36
C GLU A 103 -5.97 -22.24 19.34
N LYS A 104 -7.25 -22.12 18.93
CA LYS A 104 -7.92 -23.04 18.00
C LYS A 104 -7.61 -22.75 16.53
N ASN A 105 -7.11 -21.56 16.22
CA ASN A 105 -6.95 -21.14 14.82
C ASN A 105 -5.67 -20.33 14.61
N LYS A 106 -4.57 -21.03 14.41
CA LYS A 106 -3.25 -20.42 14.17
C LYS A 106 -3.21 -19.58 12.88
N THR A 107 -4.04 -19.92 11.89
CA THR A 107 -4.12 -19.13 10.65
C THR A 107 -4.66 -17.72 10.94
N VAL A 108 -5.70 -17.60 11.77
CA VAL A 108 -6.22 -16.27 12.17
C VAL A 108 -5.16 -15.48 12.93
N VAL A 109 -4.43 -16.13 13.83
CA VAL A 109 -3.34 -15.49 14.60
C VAL A 109 -2.25 -14.97 13.68
N GLN A 110 -1.86 -15.74 12.66
CA GLN A 110 -0.87 -15.34 11.66
C GLN A 110 -1.39 -14.20 10.78
N ILE A 111 -2.62 -14.27 10.28
CA ILE A 111 -3.23 -13.21 9.45
C ILE A 111 -3.26 -11.88 10.22
N LEU A 112 -3.61 -11.90 11.50
CA LEU A 112 -3.62 -10.69 12.32
C LEU A 112 -2.20 -10.11 12.48
N LEU A 113 -1.20 -10.96 12.67
CA LEU A 113 0.19 -10.50 12.71
C LEU A 113 0.64 -9.94 11.35
N ASP A 114 0.32 -10.62 10.26
CA ASP A 114 0.64 -10.17 8.90
C ASP A 114 0.05 -8.76 8.63
N GLY A 115 -1.21 -8.51 9.02
CA GLY A 115 -1.86 -7.22 8.86
C GLY A 115 -1.22 -6.10 9.70
N ILE A 116 -0.90 -6.37 10.97
CA ILE A 116 -0.20 -5.39 11.83
C ILE A 116 1.17 -5.04 11.26
N LEU A 117 1.96 -6.05 10.87
CA LEU A 117 3.34 -5.83 10.40
C LEU A 117 3.39 -5.22 9.01
N SER A 118 2.41 -5.51 8.13
CA SER A 118 2.35 -4.88 6.81
C SER A 118 2.08 -3.38 6.91
N ASP A 119 1.14 -2.98 7.72
CA ASP A 119 0.71 -1.59 7.81
C ASP A 119 1.73 -0.71 8.54
N ASN A 120 2.37 -1.22 9.58
CA ASN A 120 3.45 -0.51 10.27
C ASN A 120 4.83 -0.62 9.56
N GLY A 121 4.88 -1.24 8.37
CA GLY A 121 6.11 -1.42 7.59
C GLY A 121 7.17 -2.21 8.33
N TYR A 122 6.77 -3.25 9.02
CA TYR A 122 7.62 -4.07 9.90
C TYR A 122 8.35 -3.21 10.95
N TYR A 123 7.58 -2.38 11.66
CA TYR A 123 8.01 -1.41 12.68
C TYR A 123 8.73 -0.16 12.17
N LYS A 124 8.94 -0.01 10.86
CA LYS A 124 9.58 1.19 10.28
C LYS A 124 8.82 2.49 10.61
N HIS A 125 7.50 2.40 10.75
CA HIS A 125 6.60 3.55 10.96
C HIS A 125 6.10 3.68 12.41
N ILE A 126 6.60 2.85 13.33
CA ILE A 126 6.25 2.99 14.75
C ILE A 126 6.85 4.28 15.33
N ARG A 127 6.00 5.01 16.03
CA ARG A 127 6.38 6.17 16.85
C ARG A 127 6.11 5.86 18.32
N THR A 128 6.69 6.66 19.22
CA THR A 128 6.57 6.44 20.67
C THR A 128 5.14 6.50 21.18
N ASP A 129 4.26 7.24 20.50
CA ASP A 129 2.82 7.34 20.82
C ASP A 129 1.99 6.18 20.26
N LYS A 130 2.58 5.30 19.42
CA LYS A 130 1.92 4.18 18.75
C LYS A 130 2.42 2.79 19.22
N TYR A 131 2.80 2.67 20.48
CA TYR A 131 3.42 1.46 21.04
C TYR A 131 2.49 0.24 21.13
N MET A 132 1.17 0.44 21.01
CA MET A 132 0.19 -0.67 21.11
C MET A 132 0.46 -1.80 20.12
N SER A 133 0.94 -1.49 18.91
CA SER A 133 1.34 -2.49 17.93
C SER A 133 2.37 -3.50 18.46
N LEU A 134 3.31 -3.08 19.30
CA LEU A 134 4.28 -3.97 19.92
C LEU A 134 3.61 -4.92 20.93
N ILE A 135 2.63 -4.41 21.69
CA ILE A 135 1.87 -5.22 22.66
C ILE A 135 1.04 -6.27 21.90
N PHE A 136 0.30 -5.87 20.86
CA PHE A 136 -0.50 -6.80 20.06
C PHE A 136 0.38 -7.84 19.36
N THR A 137 1.53 -7.42 18.82
CA THR A 137 2.51 -8.35 18.23
C THR A 137 2.99 -9.36 19.27
N TYR A 138 3.37 -8.94 20.46
CA TYR A 138 3.77 -9.84 21.54
C TYR A 138 2.66 -10.86 21.87
N LEU A 139 1.42 -10.40 22.00
CA LEU A 139 0.28 -11.27 22.29
C LEU A 139 0.05 -12.29 21.17
N LEU A 140 0.14 -11.88 19.89
CA LEU A 140 -0.03 -12.77 18.75
C LEU A 140 1.10 -13.79 18.65
N ILE A 141 2.35 -13.39 18.88
CA ILE A 141 3.51 -14.32 18.93
C ILE A 141 3.32 -15.32 20.06
N SER A 142 2.88 -14.91 21.24
CA SER A 142 2.61 -15.81 22.36
C SER A 142 1.53 -16.84 22.07
N LYS A 143 0.66 -16.56 21.10
CA LYS A 143 -0.39 -17.48 20.61
C LYS A 143 0.06 -18.30 19.37
N GLY A 144 1.29 -18.15 18.95
CA GLY A 144 1.94 -18.97 17.92
C GLY A 144 2.05 -18.35 16.53
N ALA A 145 1.82 -17.02 16.38
CA ALA A 145 2.17 -16.34 15.15
C ALA A 145 3.69 -16.28 14.96
N ASN A 146 4.15 -16.36 13.72
CA ASN A 146 5.56 -16.38 13.36
C ASN A 146 5.91 -15.10 12.57
N PRO A 147 6.59 -14.12 13.19
CA PRO A 147 6.99 -12.89 12.49
C PRO A 147 7.96 -13.14 11.35
N LYS A 148 8.77 -14.23 11.42
CA LYS A 148 9.66 -14.60 10.32
C LYS A 148 8.89 -14.96 9.05
N GLU A 149 7.75 -15.64 9.15
CA GLU A 149 6.89 -15.92 8.00
C GLU A 149 6.35 -14.65 7.37
N THR A 150 5.91 -13.68 8.18
CA THR A 150 5.49 -12.36 7.70
C THR A 150 6.63 -11.64 6.98
N TYR A 151 7.83 -11.64 7.58
CA TYR A 151 9.01 -11.03 6.95
C TYR A 151 9.32 -11.65 5.59
N ASP A 152 9.32 -12.98 5.52
CA ASP A 152 9.64 -13.68 4.29
C ASP A 152 8.61 -13.38 3.19
N LYS A 153 7.33 -13.39 3.51
CA LYS A 153 6.27 -13.00 2.57
C LYS A 153 6.45 -11.58 2.03
N MET A 154 6.83 -10.63 2.87
CA MET A 154 6.94 -9.22 2.49
C MET A 154 8.24 -8.89 1.76
N TYR A 155 9.36 -9.52 2.14
CA TYR A 155 10.69 -9.05 1.75
C TYR A 155 11.59 -10.10 1.11
N VAL A 156 11.27 -11.41 1.21
CA VAL A 156 12.09 -12.50 0.70
C VAL A 156 11.39 -13.23 -0.43
N ASN A 157 10.94 -12.49 -1.44
CA ASN A 157 10.16 -13.00 -2.56
C ASN A 157 10.74 -12.63 -3.93
N ASN A 158 11.90 -11.98 -3.97
CA ASN A 158 12.51 -11.55 -5.22
C ASN A 158 13.35 -12.66 -5.83
N ASN A 159 13.31 -12.84 -7.13
CA ASN A 159 14.19 -13.73 -7.86
C ASN A 159 15.49 -13.02 -8.30
N ILE A 160 16.47 -13.80 -8.78
CA ILE A 160 17.78 -13.26 -9.19
C ILE A 160 17.64 -12.26 -10.36
N ALA A 161 16.72 -12.49 -11.29
CA ALA A 161 16.53 -11.60 -12.43
C ALA A 161 15.97 -10.23 -11.98
N GLU A 162 15.02 -10.22 -11.04
CA GLU A 162 14.50 -8.99 -10.44
C GLU A 162 15.60 -8.18 -9.74
N ILE A 163 16.45 -8.85 -8.96
CA ILE A 163 17.58 -8.18 -8.28
C ILE A 163 18.60 -7.63 -9.28
N LYS A 164 18.89 -8.36 -10.36
CA LYS A 164 19.78 -7.86 -11.42
C LYS A 164 19.19 -6.66 -12.15
N LEU A 165 17.88 -6.71 -12.48
CA LEU A 165 17.18 -5.60 -13.09
C LEU A 165 17.15 -4.37 -12.16
N LEU A 166 16.86 -4.59 -10.86
CA LEU A 166 16.94 -3.53 -9.86
C LEU A 166 18.35 -2.90 -9.83
N GLY A 167 19.40 -3.71 -9.84
CA GLY A 167 20.78 -3.20 -9.91
C GLY A 167 21.04 -2.33 -11.14
N LYS A 168 20.53 -2.73 -12.32
CA LYS A 168 20.62 -1.97 -13.57
C LYS A 168 19.89 -0.62 -13.48
N ILE A 169 18.71 -0.59 -12.81
CA ILE A 169 17.93 0.64 -12.62
C ILE A 169 18.64 1.56 -11.61
N LEU A 170 19.19 1.01 -10.52
CA LEU A 170 19.91 1.78 -9.50
C LEU A 170 21.21 2.38 -10.03
N ASP A 171 21.92 1.68 -10.94
CA ASP A 171 23.14 2.19 -11.59
C ASP A 171 22.90 3.46 -12.45
N ARG A 172 21.65 3.69 -12.86
CA ARG A 172 21.19 4.87 -13.60
C ARG A 172 20.72 6.02 -12.70
N ILE A 173 20.93 5.93 -11.38
CA ILE A 173 20.52 7.01 -10.49
C ILE A 173 21.29 8.28 -10.84
N GLU A 174 20.54 9.35 -11.03
CA GLU A 174 21.03 10.71 -11.18
C GLU A 174 20.43 11.61 -10.09
N SER A 175 21.08 12.73 -9.82
CA SER A 175 20.63 13.67 -8.80
C SER A 175 20.76 15.12 -9.20
N LEU A 176 19.97 15.97 -8.54
CA LEU A 176 20.02 17.44 -8.66
C LEU A 176 19.96 18.07 -7.28
N LYS A 177 20.36 19.36 -7.19
CA LYS A 177 20.24 20.16 -5.97
C LYS A 177 20.93 19.52 -4.76
N ASP A 178 22.23 19.20 -4.89
CA ASP A 178 23.03 18.57 -3.84
C ASP A 178 22.38 17.27 -3.33
N ASP A 179 21.99 16.40 -4.27
CA ASP A 179 21.34 15.10 -4.05
C ASP A 179 19.97 15.16 -3.35
N GLN A 180 19.29 16.31 -3.34
CA GLN A 180 17.95 16.41 -2.78
C GLN A 180 16.86 15.89 -3.72
N ILE A 181 17.07 15.98 -5.04
CA ILE A 181 16.19 15.37 -6.05
C ILE A 181 16.93 14.20 -6.66
N ILE A 182 16.38 13.00 -6.49
CA ILE A 182 17.00 11.75 -6.96
C ILE A 182 16.05 11.10 -7.94
N TYR A 183 16.54 10.71 -9.10
CA TYR A 183 15.72 10.07 -10.11
C TYR A 183 16.46 8.96 -10.85
N THR A 184 15.69 8.03 -11.38
CA THR A 184 16.16 6.95 -12.23
C THR A 184 15.09 6.55 -13.22
N TYR A 185 15.44 5.70 -14.18
CA TYR A 185 14.51 5.23 -15.19
C TYR A 185 14.70 3.76 -15.54
N GLN A 186 13.64 3.19 -16.09
CA GLN A 186 13.58 1.88 -16.69
C GLN A 186 12.90 1.97 -18.05
N THR A 187 13.38 1.20 -19.01
CA THR A 187 12.78 1.09 -20.34
C THR A 187 12.03 -0.24 -20.48
N ASP A 188 11.09 -0.32 -21.43
CA ASP A 188 10.46 -1.58 -21.84
C ASP A 188 11.48 -2.62 -22.34
N ASN A 189 12.60 -2.19 -22.92
CA ASN A 189 13.68 -3.10 -23.29
C ASN A 189 14.32 -3.79 -22.09
N ASP A 190 14.42 -3.11 -20.94
CA ASP A 190 14.96 -3.71 -19.70
C ASP A 190 14.06 -4.85 -19.20
N GLU A 191 12.73 -4.68 -19.29
CA GLU A 191 11.78 -5.74 -18.95
C GLU A 191 11.82 -6.90 -19.96
N ASN A 192 11.88 -6.59 -21.23
CA ASN A 192 11.95 -7.60 -22.29
C ASN A 192 13.22 -8.45 -22.19
N GLU A 193 14.38 -7.84 -21.93
CA GLU A 193 15.65 -8.55 -21.75
C GLU A 193 15.70 -9.40 -20.50
N SER A 194 15.13 -8.90 -19.40
CA SER A 194 15.15 -9.60 -18.10
C SER A 194 14.05 -10.64 -17.95
N GLY A 195 12.94 -10.48 -18.68
CA GLY A 195 11.73 -11.28 -18.56
C GLY A 195 10.96 -11.09 -17.24
N VAL A 196 11.29 -10.04 -16.46
CA VAL A 196 10.69 -9.75 -15.16
C VAL A 196 10.40 -8.26 -15.01
N GLN A 197 9.59 -7.93 -14.01
CA GLN A 197 9.33 -6.56 -13.59
C GLN A 197 9.87 -6.33 -12.18
N VAL A 198 10.36 -5.13 -11.92
CA VAL A 198 10.77 -4.70 -10.58
C VAL A 198 9.63 -3.94 -9.94
N SER A 199 9.27 -4.31 -8.71
CA SER A 199 8.32 -3.56 -7.91
C SER A 199 8.85 -2.15 -7.62
N SER A 200 8.02 -1.13 -7.89
CA SER A 200 8.38 0.25 -7.54
C SER A 200 8.61 0.41 -6.03
N ALA A 201 7.95 -0.40 -5.20
CA ALA A 201 8.16 -0.39 -3.74
C ALA A 201 9.59 -0.82 -3.38
N LEU A 202 10.12 -1.87 -4.01
CA LEU A 202 11.48 -2.34 -3.80
C LEU A 202 12.51 -1.29 -4.25
N LEU A 203 12.28 -0.65 -5.41
CA LEU A 203 13.14 0.43 -5.91
C LEU A 203 13.13 1.63 -4.97
N PHE A 204 11.95 2.12 -4.58
CA PHE A 204 11.86 3.27 -3.67
C PHE A 204 12.40 2.96 -2.28
N GLN A 205 12.34 1.72 -1.81
CA GLN A 205 12.99 1.32 -0.57
C GLN A 205 14.49 1.60 -0.60
N GLN A 206 15.15 1.33 -1.73
CA GLN A 206 16.59 1.64 -1.90
C GLN A 206 16.81 3.14 -2.07
N MET A 207 16.08 3.80 -2.95
CA MET A 207 16.27 5.24 -3.21
C MET A 207 16.03 6.09 -1.97
N THR A 208 14.97 5.83 -1.20
CA THR A 208 14.64 6.58 0.03
C THR A 208 15.61 6.33 1.20
N SER A 209 16.53 5.38 1.07
CA SER A 209 17.63 5.19 2.02
C SER A 209 18.76 6.21 1.85
N ILE A 210 18.77 6.97 0.75
CA ILE A 210 19.77 8.01 0.48
C ILE A 210 19.49 9.20 1.39
N LYS A 211 20.43 9.50 2.28
CA LYS A 211 20.27 10.44 3.40
C LYS A 211 19.89 11.86 2.96
N THR A 212 20.48 12.33 1.87
CA THR A 212 20.28 13.68 1.33
C THR A 212 18.99 13.82 0.54
N GLY A 213 18.45 12.70 0.04
CA GLY A 213 17.27 12.67 -0.82
C GLY A 213 16.01 13.19 -0.13
N LYS A 214 15.29 14.04 -0.83
CA LYS A 214 14.03 14.67 -0.42
C LYS A 214 12.88 14.34 -1.36
N ILE A 215 13.16 14.33 -2.66
CA ILE A 215 12.20 14.00 -3.72
C ILE A 215 12.83 12.91 -4.58
N PHE A 216 12.08 11.85 -4.83
CA PHE A 216 12.50 10.66 -5.54
C PHE A 216 11.57 10.40 -6.71
N LEU A 217 12.13 10.22 -7.92
CA LEU A 217 11.34 9.95 -9.12
C LEU A 217 11.81 8.67 -9.79
N TYR A 218 10.86 7.92 -10.25
CA TYR A 218 11.08 6.75 -11.09
C TYR A 218 10.27 6.88 -12.37
N PHE A 219 10.97 6.87 -13.51
CA PHE A 219 10.38 6.95 -14.83
C PHE A 219 10.36 5.57 -15.48
N LYS A 220 9.18 5.00 -15.69
CA LYS A 220 8.99 3.78 -16.46
C LYS A 220 8.59 4.17 -17.88
N VAL A 221 9.51 3.96 -18.82
CA VAL A 221 9.36 4.35 -20.24
C VAL A 221 8.65 3.24 -21.00
N ASN A 222 7.53 3.56 -21.66
CA ASN A 222 6.86 2.71 -22.62
C ASN A 222 7.06 3.31 -24.02
N THR A 223 8.05 2.81 -24.72
CA THR A 223 8.44 3.31 -26.04
C THR A 223 7.36 3.01 -27.09
N ALA A 224 6.69 1.86 -26.98
CA ALA A 224 5.65 1.43 -27.92
C ALA A 224 4.43 2.36 -27.91
N GLU A 225 4.06 2.88 -26.74
CA GLU A 225 2.92 3.79 -26.58
C GLU A 225 3.33 5.27 -26.55
N ASN A 226 4.63 5.58 -26.65
CA ASN A 226 5.19 6.92 -26.47
C ASN A 226 4.69 7.60 -25.20
N LYS A 227 4.80 6.88 -24.07
CA LYS A 227 4.36 7.30 -22.75
C LYS A 227 5.42 7.02 -21.70
N VAL A 228 5.43 7.83 -20.66
CA VAL A 228 6.25 7.61 -19.47
C VAL A 228 5.35 7.60 -18.24
N ILE A 229 5.40 6.53 -17.47
CA ILE A 229 4.78 6.46 -16.15
C ILE A 229 5.79 7.01 -15.15
N VAL A 230 5.42 8.07 -14.48
CA VAL A 230 6.26 8.72 -13.45
C VAL A 230 5.69 8.39 -12.09
N SER A 231 6.46 7.68 -11.29
CA SER A 231 6.14 7.43 -9.88
C SER A 231 7.02 8.32 -9.01
N MET A 232 6.44 8.92 -7.99
CA MET A 232 7.14 9.85 -7.11
C MET A 232 6.96 9.51 -5.64
N ARG A 233 8.00 9.80 -4.85
CA ARG A 233 7.98 9.79 -3.38
C ARG A 233 8.67 11.06 -2.88
N CYS A 234 8.31 11.53 -1.70
CA CYS A 234 9.01 12.66 -1.08
C CYS A 234 8.96 12.62 0.44
N SER A 235 9.81 13.44 1.05
CA SER A 235 9.75 13.75 2.48
C SER A 235 8.47 14.56 2.79
N PRO A 236 7.93 14.51 4.03
CA PRO A 236 6.64 15.11 4.39
C PRO A 236 6.53 16.62 4.20
N GLU A 237 7.63 17.33 4.11
CA GLU A 237 7.68 18.77 3.84
C GLU A 237 7.26 19.15 2.41
N TYR A 238 7.28 18.21 1.46
CA TYR A 238 6.91 18.40 0.07
C TYR A 238 5.53 17.82 -0.25
N ASP A 239 4.93 18.23 -1.35
CA ASP A 239 3.65 17.72 -1.86
C ASP A 239 3.76 17.34 -3.34
N ILE A 240 4.13 16.08 -3.59
CA ILE A 240 4.22 15.56 -4.96
C ILE A 240 2.86 15.11 -5.53
N GLY A 241 1.83 15.00 -4.69
CA GLY A 241 0.46 14.76 -5.15
C GLY A 241 -0.03 15.93 -6.02
N SER A 242 0.19 17.15 -5.58
CA SER A 242 -0.12 18.37 -6.37
C SER A 242 0.70 18.46 -7.66
N ILE A 243 1.96 18.03 -7.65
CA ILE A 243 2.79 17.93 -8.87
C ILE A 243 2.18 16.94 -9.86
N CYS A 244 1.85 15.72 -9.42
CA CYS A 244 1.25 14.72 -10.28
C CYS A 244 -0.09 15.17 -10.86
N ASN A 245 -0.92 15.89 -10.10
CA ASN A 245 -2.19 16.44 -10.58
C ASN A 245 -2.01 17.41 -11.76
N ILE A 246 -0.94 18.21 -11.81
CA ILE A 246 -0.60 19.10 -12.94
C ILE A 246 -0.44 18.29 -14.24
N PHE A 247 0.03 17.05 -14.13
CA PHE A 247 0.25 16.15 -15.26
C PHE A 247 -0.91 15.17 -15.50
N GLY A 248 -2.09 15.41 -14.91
CA GLY A 248 -3.26 14.55 -15.06
C GLY A 248 -3.17 13.22 -14.29
N GLY A 249 -2.25 13.13 -13.34
CA GLY A 249 -2.10 12.02 -12.42
C GLY A 249 -2.76 12.29 -11.07
N GLY A 250 -2.26 11.63 -10.02
CA GLY A 250 -2.78 11.80 -8.65
C GLY A 250 -2.05 10.96 -7.63
N GLY A 251 -2.57 10.99 -6.41
CA GLY A 251 -2.01 10.23 -5.29
C GLY A 251 -2.06 11.03 -3.99
N HIS A 252 -1.28 10.56 -3.02
CA HIS A 252 -1.14 11.22 -1.73
C HIS A 252 -0.02 12.27 -1.76
N LYS A 253 -0.02 13.15 -0.77
CA LYS A 253 1.00 14.19 -0.58
C LYS A 253 2.44 13.67 -0.77
N VAL A 254 2.76 12.51 -0.20
CA VAL A 254 4.12 11.94 -0.19
C VAL A 254 4.34 10.77 -1.16
N ALA A 255 3.30 10.33 -1.86
CA ALA A 255 3.33 9.19 -2.78
C ALA A 255 2.32 9.38 -3.90
N ALA A 256 2.77 9.64 -5.11
CA ALA A 256 1.90 9.93 -6.25
C ALA A 256 2.50 9.45 -7.56
N GLY A 257 1.71 9.48 -8.64
CA GLY A 257 2.16 9.12 -9.97
C GLY A 257 1.33 9.77 -11.07
N ALA A 258 1.90 9.83 -12.26
CA ALA A 258 1.23 10.33 -13.47
C ALA A 258 1.70 9.53 -14.70
N THR A 259 0.83 9.40 -15.69
CA THR A 259 1.19 8.88 -17.01
C THR A 259 1.23 10.03 -18.00
N ILE A 260 2.41 10.30 -18.56
CA ILE A 260 2.66 11.48 -19.40
C ILE A 260 3.04 11.03 -20.79
N SER A 261 2.38 11.59 -21.83
CA SER A 261 2.72 11.32 -23.22
C SER A 261 3.99 12.05 -23.63
N GLY A 262 4.86 11.37 -24.37
CA GLY A 262 6.13 11.87 -24.87
C GLY A 262 7.29 10.90 -24.62
N ASP A 263 8.45 11.25 -25.18
CA ASP A 263 9.70 10.53 -24.93
C ASP A 263 10.28 10.83 -23.53
N TYR A 264 11.20 9.98 -23.09
CA TYR A 264 11.80 10.07 -21.77
C TYR A 264 12.42 11.43 -21.47
N GLU A 265 13.25 11.96 -22.38
CA GLU A 265 13.99 13.21 -22.15
C GLU A 265 13.06 14.41 -22.04
N THR A 266 12.01 14.46 -22.87
CA THR A 266 11.00 15.51 -22.84
C THR A 266 10.19 15.46 -21.54
N VAL A 267 9.73 14.27 -21.13
CA VAL A 267 8.94 14.09 -19.93
C VAL A 267 9.77 14.34 -18.68
N LYS A 268 11.00 13.78 -18.61
CA LYS A 268 11.95 14.02 -17.52
C LYS A 268 12.15 15.52 -17.30
N LYS A 269 12.49 16.24 -18.38
CA LYS A 269 12.70 17.69 -18.31
C LYS A 269 11.48 18.43 -17.78
N LYS A 270 10.29 18.17 -18.32
CA LYS A 270 9.04 18.83 -17.87
C LYS A 270 8.75 18.61 -16.39
N VAL A 271 8.94 17.38 -15.90
CA VAL A 271 8.67 17.04 -14.50
C VAL A 271 9.71 17.67 -13.58
N LEU A 272 11.00 17.57 -13.91
CA LEU A 272 12.07 18.16 -13.10
C LEU A 272 11.99 19.68 -13.09
N ASP A 273 11.75 20.35 -14.23
CA ASP A 273 11.58 21.81 -14.30
C ASP A 273 10.43 22.27 -13.40
N LYS A 274 9.30 21.52 -13.37
CA LYS A 274 8.15 21.85 -12.51
C LYS A 274 8.46 21.70 -11.01
N ILE A 275 9.22 20.68 -10.65
CA ILE A 275 9.66 20.48 -9.25
C ILE A 275 10.64 21.60 -8.85
N LEU A 276 11.57 21.94 -9.72
CA LEU A 276 12.54 23.03 -9.49
C LEU A 276 11.84 24.38 -9.34
N GLU A 277 10.87 24.67 -10.20
CA GLU A 277 10.06 25.90 -10.16
C GLU A 277 9.32 26.06 -8.81
N ILE A 278 8.72 24.97 -8.30
CA ILE A 278 7.87 25.05 -7.13
C ILE A 278 8.66 25.02 -5.82
N TYR A 279 9.73 24.24 -5.76
CA TYR A 279 10.40 23.95 -4.48
C TYR A 279 11.84 24.46 -4.37
N PHE A 280 12.47 24.87 -5.47
CA PHE A 280 13.89 25.21 -5.49
C PHE A 280 14.20 26.52 -6.26
N SER A 281 13.15 27.32 -6.50
CA SER A 281 13.27 28.65 -7.11
C SER A 281 13.84 29.70 -6.17
#